data_9a13951827a1d050befbe06a66edfb9f
#
_entry.id   9a13951827a1d050befbe06a66edfb9f
#
_cell.length_a   1.000
_cell.length_b   1.000
_cell.length_c   1.000
_cell.angle_alpha   90.00
_cell.angle_beta   90.00
_cell.angle_gamma   90.00
#
_symmetry.space_group_name_H-M   'P 1'
#
loop_
_entity.id
_entity.type
_entity.pdbx_description
1 polymer ?
#
loop_
_entity_poly.entity_id
_entity_poly.type
_entity_poly.pdbx_seq_one_letter_code
_entity_poly.pdbx_strand_id
1 'polypeptide(L)'
;MKIIDNLFSLSLALALILILVIFNVYAADQSICNSGTTVVLHDNGLVKSCQLKDDYDANNIRCKNGGSVSFYSDGKLESCVLSADATVAESKCKADGLISFYIDGKLKSCMKQDN
;
A
#
# COMPACT_ATOMS: atom_id res chain seq x y z
N MET A 1 -11.59 -24.75 -40.21
CA MET A 1 -10.24 -24.28 -39.90
C MET A 1 -10.21 -22.84 -39.42
N LYS A 2 -10.91 -21.90 -40.03
CA LYS A 2 -10.92 -20.49 -39.61
C LYS A 2 -11.52 -20.26 -38.22
N ILE A 3 -12.43 -21.09 -37.74
CA ILE A 3 -13.10 -20.99 -36.44
C ILE A 3 -12.13 -21.35 -35.29
N ILE A 4 -11.22 -22.31 -35.51
CA ILE A 4 -10.25 -22.77 -34.52
C ILE A 4 -9.19 -21.69 -34.26
N ASP A 5 -8.72 -20.99 -35.30
CA ASP A 5 -7.75 -19.91 -35.18
C ASP A 5 -8.30 -18.72 -34.40
N ASN A 6 -9.59 -18.38 -34.57
CA ASN A 6 -10.23 -17.29 -33.83
C ASN A 6 -10.39 -17.63 -32.35
N LEU A 7 -10.72 -18.88 -32.01
CA LEU A 7 -10.83 -19.31 -30.62
C LEU A 7 -9.49 -19.28 -29.90
N PHE A 8 -8.42 -19.67 -30.58
CA PHE A 8 -7.07 -19.63 -30.03
C PHE A 8 -6.61 -18.20 -29.75
N SER A 9 -6.87 -17.26 -30.65
CA SER A 9 -6.55 -15.84 -30.51
C SER A 9 -7.28 -15.19 -29.32
N LEU A 10 -8.56 -15.49 -29.14
CA LEU A 10 -9.37 -14.99 -28.01
C LEU A 10 -8.85 -15.50 -26.67
N SER A 11 -8.43 -16.77 -26.60
CA SER A 11 -7.88 -17.36 -25.39
C SER A 11 -6.58 -16.67 -24.95
N LEU A 12 -5.68 -16.36 -25.87
CA LEU A 12 -4.43 -15.64 -25.60
C LEU A 12 -4.68 -14.22 -25.13
N ALA A 13 -5.62 -13.50 -25.72
CA ALA A 13 -5.96 -12.13 -25.31
C ALA A 13 -6.51 -12.08 -23.89
N LEU A 14 -7.37 -13.03 -23.51
CA LEU A 14 -7.91 -13.13 -22.15
C LEU A 14 -6.81 -13.44 -21.11
N ALA A 15 -5.86 -14.31 -21.44
CA ALA A 15 -4.75 -14.64 -20.55
C ALA A 15 -3.87 -13.42 -20.29
N LEU A 16 -3.58 -12.60 -21.30
CA LEU A 16 -2.79 -11.37 -21.16
C LEU A 16 -3.49 -10.33 -20.31
N ILE A 17 -4.80 -10.17 -20.45
CA ILE A 17 -5.59 -9.22 -19.63
C ILE A 17 -5.56 -9.65 -18.16
N LEU A 18 -5.70 -10.93 -17.85
CA LEU A 18 -5.65 -11.45 -16.48
C LEU A 18 -4.29 -11.23 -15.84
N ILE A 19 -3.20 -11.38 -16.57
CA ILE A 19 -1.84 -11.13 -16.09
C ILE A 19 -1.66 -9.64 -15.74
N LEU A 20 -2.15 -8.72 -16.57
CA LEU A 20 -2.07 -7.29 -16.33
C LEU A 20 -2.85 -6.86 -15.08
N VAL A 21 -4.02 -7.44 -14.85
CA VAL A 21 -4.83 -7.17 -13.64
C VAL A 21 -4.11 -7.63 -12.39
N ILE A 22 -3.44 -8.79 -12.41
CA ILE A 22 -2.68 -9.31 -11.26
C ILE A 22 -1.53 -8.36 -10.89
N PHE A 23 -0.83 -7.78 -11.87
CA PHE A 23 0.27 -6.83 -11.61
C PHE A 23 -0.19 -5.53 -10.95
N ASN A 24 -1.44 -5.10 -11.14
CA ASN A 24 -1.93 -3.85 -10.57
C ASN A 24 -2.37 -3.95 -9.10
N VAL A 25 -2.48 -5.16 -8.54
CA VAL A 25 -3.05 -5.39 -7.19
C VAL A 25 -2.00 -5.31 -6.08
N TYR A 26 -0.70 -5.37 -6.37
CA TYR A 26 0.32 -5.66 -5.35
C TYR A 26 1.34 -4.57 -5.08
N ALA A 27 1.32 -3.41 -5.71
CA ALA A 27 2.39 -2.44 -5.52
C ALA A 27 1.87 -1.06 -5.15
N ALA A 28 2.28 -0.57 -3.98
CA ALA A 28 2.26 0.86 -3.73
C ALA A 28 3.23 1.50 -4.74
N ASP A 29 2.69 2.13 -5.76
CA ASP A 29 3.44 2.81 -6.81
C ASP A 29 4.06 4.09 -6.23
N GLN A 30 5.17 4.54 -6.79
CA GLN A 30 5.79 5.82 -6.46
C GLN A 30 4.83 7.01 -6.64
N SER A 31 3.73 6.84 -7.39
CA SER A 31 2.70 7.87 -7.57
C SER A 31 2.02 8.31 -6.28
N ILE A 32 2.08 7.50 -5.22
CA ILE A 32 1.55 7.87 -3.90
C ILE A 32 2.45 8.87 -3.17
N CYS A 33 3.70 8.98 -3.60
CA CYS A 33 4.72 9.80 -2.96
C CYS A 33 4.67 11.24 -3.46
N ASN A 34 4.93 12.19 -2.57
CA ASN A 34 5.03 13.60 -2.93
C ASN A 34 6.23 13.82 -3.84
N SER A 35 6.00 14.43 -5.01
CA SER A 35 7.07 14.82 -5.92
C SER A 35 7.93 15.91 -5.27
N GLY A 36 9.25 15.81 -5.38
CA GLY A 36 10.18 16.75 -4.73
C GLY A 36 10.64 16.32 -3.36
N THR A 37 10.16 15.19 -2.85
CA THR A 37 10.67 14.56 -1.62
C THR A 37 11.44 13.29 -1.96
N THR A 38 12.29 12.85 -1.03
CA THR A 38 13.11 11.65 -1.24
C THR A 38 12.22 10.40 -1.22
N VAL A 39 12.35 9.59 -2.25
CA VAL A 39 11.71 8.26 -2.32
C VAL A 39 12.80 7.20 -2.21
N VAL A 40 12.66 6.30 -1.22
CA VAL A 40 13.58 5.18 -1.04
C VAL A 40 12.87 3.92 -1.55
N LEU A 41 13.57 3.14 -2.36
CA LEU A 41 13.05 1.89 -2.92
C LEU A 41 13.76 0.69 -2.31
N HIS A 42 13.04 -0.42 -2.17
CA HIS A 42 13.63 -1.72 -1.93
C HIS A 42 14.37 -2.20 -3.20
N ASP A 43 15.21 -3.22 -3.06
CA ASP A 43 15.97 -3.79 -4.18
C ASP A 43 15.05 -4.31 -5.30
N ASN A 44 13.82 -4.71 -4.95
CA ASN A 44 12.81 -5.18 -5.92
C ASN A 44 12.04 -4.04 -6.62
N GLY A 45 12.38 -2.78 -6.35
CA GLY A 45 11.75 -1.62 -6.97
C GLY A 45 10.49 -1.10 -6.28
N LEU A 46 9.98 -1.78 -5.26
CA LEU A 46 8.83 -1.30 -4.48
C LEU A 46 9.24 -0.18 -3.54
N VAL A 47 8.31 0.73 -3.25
CA VAL A 47 8.57 1.83 -2.31
C VAL A 47 8.90 1.28 -0.93
N LYS A 48 10.04 1.68 -0.39
CA LYS A 48 10.42 1.40 1.00
C LYS A 48 9.90 2.50 1.92
N SER A 49 10.11 3.75 1.56
CA SER A 49 9.62 4.89 2.33
C SER A 49 9.54 6.14 1.46
N CYS A 50 8.59 6.99 1.78
CA CYS A 50 8.46 8.32 1.18
C CYS A 50 7.51 9.17 2.03
N GLN A 51 7.32 10.43 1.63
CA GLN A 51 6.25 11.26 2.15
C GLN A 51 5.04 11.16 1.24
N LEU A 52 3.87 10.97 1.82
CA LEU A 52 2.63 10.82 1.06
C LEU A 52 2.21 12.15 0.41
N LYS A 53 1.76 12.05 -0.82
CA LYS A 53 1.15 13.15 -1.56
C LYS A 53 -0.28 13.41 -1.08
N ASP A 54 -1.06 12.35 -0.92
CA ASP A 54 -2.46 12.37 -0.49
C ASP A 54 -2.65 11.36 0.64
N ASP A 55 -3.80 11.42 1.32
CA ASP A 55 -4.16 10.39 2.28
C ASP A 55 -4.14 9.01 1.61
N TYR A 56 -3.74 8.00 2.35
CA TYR A 56 -3.55 6.64 1.83
C TYR A 56 -4.18 5.62 2.76
N ASP A 57 -5.09 4.80 2.22
CA ASP A 57 -5.77 3.76 2.99
C ASP A 57 -5.00 2.44 2.90
N ALA A 58 -4.69 1.87 4.05
CA ALA A 58 -4.08 0.54 4.18
C ALA A 58 -4.42 -0.05 5.54
N ASN A 59 -4.51 -1.37 5.64
CA ASN A 59 -4.78 -2.08 6.89
C ASN A 59 -5.98 -1.53 7.68
N ASN A 60 -7.02 -1.07 6.98
CA ASN A 60 -8.24 -0.46 7.55
C ASN A 60 -7.97 0.83 8.32
N ILE A 61 -6.86 1.49 8.07
CA ILE A 61 -6.55 2.81 8.62
C ILE A 61 -6.26 3.78 7.47
N ARG A 62 -6.25 5.06 7.78
CA ARG A 62 -5.89 6.10 6.82
C ARG A 62 -4.62 6.79 7.25
N CYS A 63 -3.61 6.72 6.40
CA CYS A 63 -2.35 7.42 6.56
C CYS A 63 -2.49 8.86 6.07
N LYS A 64 -1.85 9.79 6.79
CA LYS A 64 -1.99 11.23 6.58
C LYS A 64 -1.13 11.72 5.40
N ASN A 65 -1.70 12.58 4.55
CA ASN A 65 -0.94 13.27 3.52
C ASN A 65 0.19 14.12 4.15
N GLY A 66 1.31 14.21 3.47
CA GLY A 66 2.50 14.90 3.95
C GLY A 66 3.28 14.14 5.01
N GLY A 67 2.71 13.09 5.58
CA GLY A 67 3.37 12.24 6.56
C GLY A 67 4.24 11.18 5.91
N SER A 68 5.20 10.65 6.67
CA SER A 68 6.05 9.55 6.21
C SER A 68 5.27 8.24 6.18
N VAL A 69 5.51 7.43 5.16
CA VAL A 69 5.00 6.08 5.05
C VAL A 69 6.15 5.13 4.77
N SER A 70 6.10 3.94 5.34
CA SER A 70 7.10 2.89 5.11
C SER A 70 6.40 1.58 4.80
N PHE A 71 7.00 0.80 3.90
CA PHE A 71 6.48 -0.50 3.48
C PHE A 71 7.57 -1.56 3.64
N TYR A 72 7.14 -2.77 3.95
CA TYR A 72 8.00 -3.95 3.87
C TYR A 72 8.29 -4.29 2.41
N SER A 73 9.29 -5.12 2.16
CA SER A 73 9.70 -5.50 0.80
C SER A 73 8.62 -6.27 0.02
N ASP A 74 7.63 -6.82 0.71
CA ASP A 74 6.48 -7.49 0.09
C ASP A 74 5.33 -6.52 -0.26
N GLY A 75 5.49 -5.23 0.02
CA GLY A 75 4.48 -4.19 -0.23
C GLY A 75 3.51 -3.94 0.89
N LYS A 76 3.58 -4.69 1.99
CA LYS A 76 2.70 -4.47 3.15
C LYS A 76 3.12 -3.23 3.92
N LEU A 77 2.13 -2.53 4.49
CA LEU A 77 2.39 -1.33 5.29
C LEU A 77 3.21 -1.68 6.53
N GLU A 78 4.31 -0.96 6.74
CA GLU A 78 5.13 -1.06 7.95
C GLU A 78 4.75 0.02 8.96
N SER A 79 4.66 1.26 8.53
CA SER A 79 4.31 2.38 9.40
C SER A 79 3.82 3.58 8.61
N CYS A 80 3.03 4.42 9.27
CA CYS A 80 2.64 5.72 8.75
C CYS A 80 2.16 6.62 9.88
N VAL A 81 1.87 7.88 9.55
CA VAL A 81 1.22 8.83 10.46
C VAL A 81 -0.28 8.75 10.23
N LEU A 82 -1.08 8.56 11.28
CA LEU A 82 -2.54 8.48 11.18
C LEU A 82 -3.14 9.84 10.83
N SER A 83 -4.10 9.84 9.91
CA SER A 83 -4.87 11.05 9.56
C SER A 83 -5.98 11.33 10.56
N ALA A 84 -6.48 10.31 11.26
CA ALA A 84 -7.60 10.41 12.21
C ALA A 84 -7.44 9.35 13.29
N ASP A 85 -8.10 9.57 14.44
CA ASP A 85 -8.18 8.56 15.49
C ASP A 85 -8.72 7.25 14.91
N ALA A 86 -8.14 6.15 15.34
CA ALA A 86 -8.54 4.82 14.88
C ALA A 86 -8.45 3.81 16.03
N THR A 87 -9.34 2.83 16.02
CA THR A 87 -9.26 1.69 16.92
C THR A 87 -8.76 0.48 16.13
N VAL A 88 -7.61 -0.03 16.49
CA VAL A 88 -6.95 -1.15 15.83
C VAL A 88 -6.66 -2.22 16.88
N ALA A 89 -7.20 -3.43 16.67
CA ALA A 89 -7.02 -4.55 17.62
C ALA A 89 -7.29 -4.12 19.08
N GLU A 90 -8.41 -3.46 19.31
CA GLU A 90 -8.85 -2.92 20.62
C GLU A 90 -7.98 -1.77 21.17
N SER A 91 -6.94 -1.39 20.48
CA SER A 91 -6.10 -0.24 20.85
C SER A 91 -6.62 1.05 20.22
N LYS A 92 -6.80 2.07 21.05
CA LYS A 92 -7.23 3.41 20.59
C LYS A 92 -6.01 4.22 20.18
N CYS A 93 -5.78 4.32 18.88
CA CYS A 93 -4.65 5.02 18.30
C CYS A 93 -5.03 6.46 17.97
N LYS A 94 -4.11 7.37 18.19
CA LYS A 94 -4.32 8.82 18.12
C LYS A 94 -4.01 9.35 16.72
N ALA A 95 -4.84 10.28 16.23
CA ALA A 95 -4.54 11.06 15.03
C ALA A 95 -3.20 11.78 15.15
N ASP A 96 -2.52 11.96 14.04
CA ASP A 96 -1.20 12.60 13.91
C ASP A 96 -0.07 11.82 14.61
N GLY A 97 -0.36 10.65 15.17
CA GLY A 97 0.61 9.75 15.75
C GLY A 97 1.09 8.68 14.78
N LEU A 98 2.29 8.19 15.01
CA LEU A 98 2.85 7.10 14.24
C LEU A 98 2.16 5.79 14.63
N ILE A 99 1.78 5.00 13.63
CA ILE A 99 1.30 3.64 13.80
C ILE A 99 2.24 2.68 13.06
N SER A 100 2.53 1.54 13.66
CA SER A 100 3.43 0.54 13.09
C SER A 100 2.81 -0.84 13.15
N PHE A 101 3.12 -1.66 12.15
CA PHE A 101 2.62 -3.01 12.01
C PHE A 101 3.78 -3.99 11.85
N TYR A 102 3.58 -5.22 12.30
CA TYR A 102 4.45 -6.33 11.96
C TYR A 102 4.22 -6.77 10.51
N ILE A 103 5.14 -7.54 9.98
CA ILE A 103 5.05 -8.02 8.58
C ILE A 103 3.80 -8.89 8.34
N ASP A 104 3.25 -9.51 9.38
CA ASP A 104 2.01 -10.30 9.30
C ASP A 104 0.74 -9.42 9.32
N GLY A 105 0.89 -8.10 9.45
CA GLY A 105 -0.22 -7.15 9.47
C GLY A 105 -0.78 -6.84 10.85
N LYS A 106 -0.29 -7.51 11.90
CA LYS A 106 -0.73 -7.23 13.27
C LYS A 106 -0.16 -5.91 13.77
N LEU A 107 -0.92 -5.21 14.62
CA LEU A 107 -0.46 -3.96 15.23
C LEU A 107 0.77 -4.19 16.08
N LYS A 108 1.82 -3.41 15.80
CA LYS A 108 3.05 -3.40 16.59
C LYS A 108 3.00 -2.33 17.67
N SER A 109 2.67 -1.10 17.30
CA SER A 109 2.56 0.03 18.23
C SER A 109 1.79 1.18 17.61
N CYS A 110 1.21 2.02 18.46
CA CYS A 110 0.65 3.31 18.04
C CYS A 110 0.68 4.27 19.23
N MET A 111 0.56 5.55 18.94
CA MET A 111 0.37 6.55 19.99
C MET A 111 -1.06 6.46 20.50
N LYS A 112 -1.24 6.34 21.81
CA LYS A 112 -2.55 6.18 22.43
C LYS A 112 -3.31 7.50 22.50
N GLN A 113 -4.63 7.40 22.30
CA GLN A 113 -5.52 8.54 22.52
C GLN A 113 -5.52 8.92 24.00
N ASP A 114 -5.63 10.21 24.26
CA ASP A 114 -5.85 10.71 25.63
C ASP A 114 -7.31 10.40 26.04
N ASN A 115 -7.48 9.94 27.27
CA ASN A 115 -8.80 9.65 27.81
C ASN A 115 -9.43 10.90 28.43
#